data_abdf8992cedc1f8a67ec76e000dfe398
#
_entry.id   abdf8992cedc1f8a67ec76e000dfe398
#
_cell.length_a   1.000
_cell.length_b   1.000
_cell.length_c   1.000
_cell.angle_alpha   90.00
_cell.angle_beta   90.00
_cell.angle_gamma   90.00
#
_symmetry.space_group_name_H-M   'P 1'
#
loop_
_entity.id
_entity.type
_entity.pdbx_description
1 polymer ?
#
loop_
_entity_poly.entity_id
_entity_poly.type
_entity_poly.pdbx_seq_one_letter_code
_entity_poly.pdbx_strand_id
1 'polypeptide(L)'
;RGLGDVYKREVIDAVKAYMLNNEITTKELMRYLKGPDFPTGGIVINKDELEDIYETGTGKIKLRGKVEFQKGKAGKTNVVITEIPYTMIGANIAKFLSDVAALSETKKTQDIVDISNQSSKEGIRIVIELRKDADPENFVNMLYKKTRLEDTFGVNMLAIANGRPETMGLKQIIKANVDFQFEVATRKYTNLLAKEQERKEIQEGLIKACNVIDLVIEILRGSKDLSLIHISEPTRLL
;
A
#
# COMPACT_ATOMS: atom_id res chain seq x y z
N ARG A 1 2.84 8.91 12.48
CA ARG A 1 4.03 8.19 11.96
C ARG A 1 4.03 6.66 12.17
N GLY A 2 3.19 6.06 12.99
CA GLY A 2 3.31 4.65 13.37
C GLY A 2 2.61 3.65 12.46
N LEU A 3 1.37 3.88 12.06
CA LEU A 3 0.56 2.87 11.36
C LEU A 3 0.97 2.66 9.89
N GLY A 4 1.27 3.73 9.15
CA GLY A 4 1.65 3.61 7.74
C GLY A 4 2.95 2.84 7.47
N ASP A 5 3.89 2.86 8.42
CA ASP A 5 5.16 2.12 8.28
C ASP A 5 4.99 0.62 8.54
N VAL A 6 4.04 0.23 9.40
CA VAL A 6 3.74 -1.19 9.69
C VAL A 6 3.14 -1.86 8.47
N TYR A 7 2.14 -1.26 7.83
CA TYR A 7 1.47 -1.81 6.65
C TYR A 7 2.40 -1.93 5.44
N LYS A 8 3.24 -0.93 5.21
CA LYS A 8 4.28 -1.02 4.18
C LYS A 8 5.26 -2.16 4.43
N ARG A 9 5.59 -2.43 5.69
CA ARG A 9 6.51 -3.52 6.04
C ARG A 9 5.92 -4.88 5.70
N GLU A 10 4.66 -5.15 6.03
CA GLU A 10 3.99 -6.40 5.70
C GLU A 10 3.95 -6.67 4.19
N VAL A 11 3.63 -5.63 3.39
CA VAL A 11 3.66 -5.74 1.92
C VAL A 11 5.07 -6.02 1.42
N ILE A 12 6.08 -5.32 1.94
CA ILE A 12 7.49 -5.55 1.55
C ILE A 12 7.95 -6.95 1.94
N ASP A 13 7.53 -7.46 3.09
CA ASP A 13 7.88 -8.81 3.53
C ASP A 13 7.22 -9.88 2.64
N ALA A 14 5.99 -9.65 2.17
CA ALA A 14 5.35 -10.49 1.18
C ALA A 14 6.09 -10.47 -0.17
N VAL A 15 6.54 -9.29 -0.62
CA VAL A 15 7.35 -9.15 -1.84
C VAL A 15 8.68 -9.90 -1.71
N LYS A 16 9.38 -9.77 -0.57
CA LYS A 16 10.61 -10.52 -0.29
C LYS A 16 10.39 -12.03 -0.29
N ALA A 17 9.29 -12.49 0.32
CA ALA A 17 8.94 -13.91 0.33
C ALA A 17 8.72 -14.44 -1.10
N TYR A 18 8.05 -13.66 -1.96
CA TYR A 18 7.90 -13.98 -3.37
C TYR A 18 9.24 -14.00 -4.12
N MET A 19 10.13 -13.05 -3.88
CA MET A 19 11.45 -13.01 -4.51
C MET A 19 12.33 -14.21 -4.13
N LEU A 20 12.18 -14.73 -2.90
CA LEU A 20 12.89 -15.92 -2.44
C LEU A 20 12.29 -17.22 -2.99
N ASN A 21 10.99 -17.25 -3.22
CA ASN A 21 10.27 -18.40 -3.76
C ASN A 21 9.14 -17.93 -4.69
N ASN A 22 9.38 -17.96 -5.99
CA ASN A 22 8.41 -17.53 -7.00
C ASN A 22 7.16 -18.45 -7.08
N GLU A 23 7.27 -19.69 -6.57
CA GLU A 23 6.16 -20.64 -6.52
C GLU A 23 5.30 -20.52 -5.26
N ILE A 24 5.58 -19.52 -4.41
CA ILE A 24 4.80 -19.25 -3.20
C ILE A 24 3.31 -19.12 -3.53
N THR A 25 2.46 -19.76 -2.75
CA THR A 25 1.00 -19.72 -2.93
C THR A 25 0.39 -18.45 -2.33
N THR A 26 -0.81 -18.07 -2.78
CA THR A 26 -1.56 -16.95 -2.19
C THR A 26 -1.80 -17.16 -0.70
N LYS A 27 -2.09 -18.37 -0.28
CA LYS A 27 -2.25 -18.73 1.14
C LYS A 27 -0.99 -18.51 1.98
N GLU A 28 0.17 -18.77 1.43
CA GLU A 28 1.45 -18.51 2.09
C GLU A 28 1.75 -17.01 2.14
N LEU A 29 1.42 -16.26 1.09
CA LEU A 29 1.50 -14.79 1.08
C LEU A 29 0.60 -14.15 2.13
N MET A 30 -0.56 -14.74 2.40
CA MET A 30 -1.48 -14.30 3.46
C MET A 30 -0.92 -14.46 4.88
N ARG A 31 0.17 -15.19 5.09
CA ARG A 31 0.88 -15.19 6.37
C ARG A 31 1.52 -13.83 6.67
N TYR A 32 1.91 -13.10 5.62
CA TYR A 32 2.45 -11.75 5.70
C TYR A 32 1.36 -10.70 5.58
N LEU A 33 0.41 -10.88 4.64
CA LEU A 33 -0.72 -9.98 4.38
C LEU A 33 -2.03 -10.65 4.81
N LYS A 34 -2.39 -10.47 6.07
CA LYS A 34 -3.55 -11.13 6.70
C LYS A 34 -4.90 -10.65 6.17
N GLY A 35 -4.98 -9.44 5.66
CA GLY A 35 -6.19 -8.83 5.15
C GLY A 35 -5.97 -7.40 4.69
N PRO A 36 -6.97 -6.77 4.05
CA PRO A 36 -6.90 -5.37 3.69
C PRO A 36 -7.08 -4.47 4.91
N ASP A 37 -6.39 -3.34 4.92
CA ASP A 37 -6.51 -2.31 5.93
C ASP A 37 -7.47 -1.21 5.47
N PHE A 38 -8.31 -0.76 6.40
CA PHE A 38 -9.22 0.35 6.18
C PHE A 38 -8.88 1.51 7.10
N PRO A 39 -8.92 2.77 6.61
CA PRO A 39 -8.59 3.95 7.42
C PRO A 39 -9.49 4.13 8.64
N THR A 40 -10.71 3.57 8.59
CA THR A 40 -11.70 3.62 9.68
C THR A 40 -11.65 2.42 10.61
N GLY A 41 -10.74 1.48 10.38
CA GLY A 41 -10.70 0.20 11.06
C GLY A 41 -11.85 -0.71 10.66
N GLY A 42 -12.35 -1.47 11.61
CA GLY A 42 -13.41 -2.45 11.43
C GLY A 42 -12.90 -3.88 11.45
N ILE A 43 -13.84 -4.81 11.54
CA ILE A 43 -13.58 -6.24 11.65
C ILE A 43 -14.08 -6.95 10.40
N VAL A 44 -13.21 -7.69 9.74
CA VAL A 44 -13.58 -8.56 8.61
C VAL A 44 -14.20 -9.83 9.17
N ILE A 45 -15.45 -10.17 8.73
CA ILE A 45 -16.19 -11.32 9.23
C ILE A 45 -15.93 -12.56 8.38
N ASN A 46 -15.98 -12.40 7.05
CA ASN A 46 -15.83 -13.50 6.09
C ASN A 46 -14.38 -13.77 5.73
N LYS A 47 -13.55 -14.08 6.72
CA LYS A 47 -12.11 -14.33 6.53
C LYS A 47 -11.82 -15.49 5.59
N ASP A 48 -12.69 -16.48 5.55
CA ASP A 48 -12.53 -17.69 4.74
C ASP A 48 -12.60 -17.37 3.22
N GLU A 49 -13.32 -16.30 2.85
CA GLU A 49 -13.44 -15.85 1.46
C GLU A 49 -12.25 -14.98 1.01
N LEU A 50 -11.37 -14.55 1.93
CA LEU A 50 -10.23 -13.66 1.59
C LEU A 50 -9.21 -14.35 0.68
N GLU A 51 -9.02 -15.65 0.81
CA GLU A 51 -8.11 -16.42 -0.05
C GLU A 51 -8.55 -16.34 -1.51
N ASP A 52 -9.82 -16.57 -1.77
CA ASP A 52 -10.41 -16.47 -3.12
C ASP A 52 -10.35 -15.04 -3.67
N ILE A 53 -10.59 -14.04 -2.82
CA ILE A 53 -10.51 -12.63 -3.20
C ILE A 53 -9.07 -12.25 -3.58
N TYR A 54 -8.08 -12.72 -2.84
CA TYR A 54 -6.66 -12.47 -3.15
C TYR A 54 -6.17 -13.28 -4.36
N GLU A 55 -6.79 -14.42 -4.65
CA GLU A 55 -6.48 -15.21 -5.84
C GLU A 55 -7.05 -14.55 -7.10
N THR A 56 -8.32 -14.14 -7.07
CA THR A 56 -9.03 -13.62 -8.23
C THR A 56 -8.90 -12.11 -8.43
N GLY A 57 -8.59 -11.38 -7.37
CA GLY A 57 -8.57 -9.92 -7.33
C GLY A 57 -9.96 -9.27 -7.23
N THR A 58 -11.03 -10.05 -7.09
CA THR A 58 -12.41 -9.56 -6.98
C THR A 58 -13.17 -10.30 -5.88
N GLY A 59 -14.13 -9.60 -5.27
CA GLY A 59 -15.00 -10.24 -4.28
C GLY A 59 -15.71 -9.25 -3.37
N LYS A 60 -16.29 -9.77 -2.31
CA LYS A 60 -17.03 -8.97 -1.34
C LYS A 60 -16.52 -9.26 0.07
N ILE A 61 -16.10 -8.24 0.78
CA ILE A 61 -15.69 -8.32 2.18
C ILE A 61 -16.82 -7.79 3.05
N LYS A 62 -17.21 -8.55 4.07
CA LYS A 62 -18.16 -8.08 5.08
C LYS A 62 -17.38 -7.43 6.22
N LEU A 63 -17.63 -6.14 6.39
CA LEU A 63 -17.03 -5.31 7.43
C LEU A 63 -18.02 -5.01 8.52
N ARG A 64 -17.59 -5.16 9.76
CA ARG A 64 -18.37 -4.86 10.96
C ARG A 64 -17.63 -3.80 11.78
N GLY A 65 -18.37 -2.79 12.25
CA GLY A 65 -17.84 -1.80 13.18
C GLY A 65 -17.43 -2.42 14.51
N LYS A 66 -16.39 -1.88 15.13
CA LYS A 66 -15.96 -2.32 16.45
C LYS A 66 -16.74 -1.58 17.52
N VAL A 67 -17.26 -2.36 18.47
CA VAL A 67 -18.10 -1.88 19.56
C VAL A 67 -17.48 -2.27 20.88
N GLU A 68 -17.49 -1.35 21.84
CA GLU A 68 -17.03 -1.55 23.21
C GLU A 68 -18.16 -1.22 24.19
N PHE A 69 -18.25 -1.95 25.27
CA PHE A 69 -19.19 -1.67 26.36
C PHE A 69 -18.52 -0.90 27.47
N GLN A 70 -19.08 0.26 27.83
CA GLN A 70 -18.59 1.09 28.93
C GLN A 70 -19.69 1.27 29.98
N LYS A 71 -19.30 1.29 31.25
CA LYS A 71 -20.24 1.61 32.33
C LYS A 71 -20.61 3.08 32.27
N GLY A 72 -21.90 3.35 32.11
CA GLY A 72 -22.47 4.68 32.14
C GLY A 72 -22.85 5.14 33.56
N LYS A 73 -23.44 6.32 33.65
CA LYS A 73 -23.95 6.88 34.93
C LYS A 73 -25.17 6.08 35.41
N ALA A 74 -25.33 5.98 36.74
CA ALA A 74 -26.48 5.34 37.39
C ALA A 74 -26.72 3.86 37.01
N GLY A 75 -25.65 3.10 36.73
CA GLY A 75 -25.75 1.68 36.39
C GLY A 75 -26.26 1.37 34.97
N LYS A 76 -26.30 2.36 34.10
CA LYS A 76 -26.57 2.19 32.68
C LYS A 76 -25.35 1.63 31.94
N THR A 77 -25.56 1.06 30.78
CA THR A 77 -24.48 0.59 29.87
C THR A 77 -24.43 1.51 28.65
N ASN A 78 -23.23 1.95 28.31
CA ASN A 78 -22.98 2.69 27.11
C ASN A 78 -22.38 1.77 26.06
N VAL A 79 -22.95 1.77 24.87
CA VAL A 79 -22.41 1.11 23.67
C VAL A 79 -21.59 2.16 22.93
N VAL A 80 -20.27 1.94 22.86
CA VAL A 80 -19.33 2.87 22.24
C VAL A 80 -18.80 2.24 20.97
N ILE A 81 -19.06 2.89 19.83
CA ILE A 81 -18.55 2.50 18.54
C ILE A 81 -17.24 3.25 18.31
N THR A 82 -16.13 2.52 18.19
CA THR A 82 -14.78 3.07 18.04
C THR A 82 -14.27 2.95 16.61
N GLU A 83 -14.79 1.99 15.84
CA GLU A 83 -14.44 1.79 14.44
C GLU A 83 -15.71 1.52 13.63
N ILE A 84 -15.74 2.00 12.40
CA ILE A 84 -16.89 1.85 11.50
C ILE A 84 -16.46 1.24 10.15
N PRO A 85 -17.36 0.54 9.44
CA PRO A 85 -17.10 0.12 8.07
C PRO A 85 -16.70 1.32 7.19
N TYR A 86 -15.74 1.10 6.30
CA TYR A 86 -15.26 2.15 5.39
C TYR A 86 -16.37 2.76 4.52
N THR A 87 -17.40 1.96 4.21
CA THR A 87 -18.60 2.40 3.48
C THR A 87 -19.44 3.43 4.23
N MET A 88 -19.19 3.62 5.54
CA MET A 88 -19.97 4.50 6.41
C MET A 88 -19.32 5.88 6.63
N ILE A 89 -18.32 6.27 5.84
CA ILE A 89 -17.62 7.56 5.94
C ILE A 89 -18.50 8.73 5.48
N GLY A 90 -18.24 9.91 6.04
CA GLY A 90 -18.83 11.19 5.63
C GLY A 90 -20.31 11.30 6.01
N ALA A 91 -21.15 11.69 5.06
CA ALA A 91 -22.59 11.86 5.29
C ALA A 91 -23.33 10.62 5.79
N ASN A 92 -22.74 9.44 5.59
CA ASN A 92 -23.33 8.18 6.04
C ASN A 92 -23.29 8.01 7.57
N ILE A 93 -22.41 8.71 8.30
CA ILE A 93 -22.42 8.72 9.77
C ILE A 93 -23.70 9.41 10.28
N ALA A 94 -24.04 10.57 9.72
CA ALA A 94 -25.27 11.26 10.09
C ALA A 94 -26.52 10.43 9.77
N LYS A 95 -26.51 9.75 8.62
CA LYS A 95 -27.58 8.83 8.25
C LYS A 95 -27.66 7.65 9.23
N PHE A 96 -26.55 7.06 9.62
CA PHE A 96 -26.51 6.00 10.62
C PHE A 96 -27.12 6.45 11.95
N LEU A 97 -26.78 7.65 12.43
CA LEU A 97 -27.37 8.20 13.66
C LEU A 97 -28.88 8.38 13.54
N SER A 98 -29.36 8.88 12.40
CA SER A 98 -30.79 8.98 12.12
C SER A 98 -31.48 7.61 12.05
N ASP A 99 -30.84 6.63 11.42
CA ASP A 99 -31.37 5.26 11.34
C ASP A 99 -31.48 4.63 12.73
N VAL A 100 -30.49 4.85 13.61
CA VAL A 100 -30.53 4.36 15.01
C VAL A 100 -31.61 5.08 15.81
N ALA A 101 -31.78 6.40 15.64
CA ALA A 101 -32.87 7.16 16.29
C ALA A 101 -34.25 6.65 15.84
N ALA A 102 -34.42 6.41 14.55
CA ALA A 102 -35.65 5.85 13.98
C ALA A 102 -36.00 4.47 14.52
N LEU A 103 -35.02 3.64 14.92
CA LEU A 103 -35.28 2.36 15.59
C LEU A 103 -35.98 2.56 16.94
N SER A 104 -35.66 3.63 17.67
CA SER A 104 -36.32 4.00 18.92
C SER A 104 -37.71 4.54 18.68
N GLU A 105 -37.89 5.47 17.72
CA GLU A 105 -39.15 6.08 17.39
C GLU A 105 -40.19 5.07 16.86
N THR A 106 -39.75 4.12 16.04
CA THR A 106 -40.62 3.06 15.49
C THR A 106 -40.91 1.95 16.48
N LYS A 107 -40.55 2.10 17.75
CA LYS A 107 -40.72 1.12 18.85
C LYS A 107 -40.13 -0.24 18.55
N LYS A 108 -39.15 -0.34 17.65
CA LYS A 108 -38.40 -1.57 17.38
C LYS A 108 -37.43 -1.89 18.51
N THR A 109 -37.02 -0.86 19.26
CA THR A 109 -36.32 -0.99 20.52
C THR A 109 -36.75 0.15 21.46
N GLN A 110 -36.84 -0.14 22.74
CA GLN A 110 -37.06 0.88 23.79
C GLN A 110 -35.80 1.06 24.65
N ASP A 111 -34.69 0.45 24.23
CA ASP A 111 -33.49 0.34 25.04
C ASP A 111 -32.60 1.60 24.97
N ILE A 112 -32.82 2.46 23.98
CA ILE A 112 -32.02 3.68 23.75
C ILE A 112 -32.50 4.81 24.65
N VAL A 113 -31.58 5.42 25.38
CA VAL A 113 -31.79 6.65 26.16
C VAL A 113 -31.32 7.86 25.42
N ASP A 114 -30.10 7.82 24.89
CA ASP A 114 -29.46 8.93 24.17
C ASP A 114 -28.45 8.41 23.15
N ILE A 115 -28.22 9.24 22.13
CA ILE A 115 -27.24 8.96 21.06
C ILE A 115 -26.40 10.20 20.85
N SER A 116 -25.10 10.10 21.02
CA SER A 116 -24.18 11.21 20.84
C SER A 116 -22.99 10.85 19.96
N ASN A 117 -22.65 11.77 19.06
CA ASN A 117 -21.42 11.67 18.25
C ASN A 117 -20.32 12.48 18.92
N GLN A 118 -19.36 11.81 19.48
CA GLN A 118 -18.20 12.37 20.16
C GLN A 118 -16.91 12.21 19.34
N SER A 119 -17.03 11.92 18.04
CA SER A 119 -15.88 11.75 17.15
C SER A 119 -15.07 13.03 17.07
N SER A 120 -13.76 12.90 17.09
CA SER A 120 -12.80 14.00 17.09
C SER A 120 -11.61 13.70 16.15
N LYS A 121 -10.59 14.55 16.18
CA LYS A 121 -9.31 14.27 15.48
C LYS A 121 -8.58 13.01 15.98
N GLU A 122 -8.92 12.55 17.18
CA GLU A 122 -8.33 11.34 17.79
C GLU A 122 -8.97 10.05 17.25
N GLY A 123 -10.16 10.14 16.64
CA GLY A 123 -10.83 9.00 16.05
C GLY A 123 -12.36 9.08 16.13
N ILE A 124 -12.97 7.99 15.69
CA ILE A 124 -14.42 7.80 15.71
C ILE A 124 -14.85 7.39 17.11
N ARG A 125 -15.86 8.09 17.65
CA ARG A 125 -16.47 7.79 18.91
C ARG A 125 -17.96 8.12 18.87
N ILE A 126 -18.79 7.12 18.68
CA ILE A 126 -20.24 7.24 18.74
C ILE A 126 -20.70 6.52 19.99
N VAL A 127 -21.42 7.22 20.86
CA VAL A 127 -21.89 6.69 22.16
C VAL A 127 -23.41 6.59 22.12
N ILE A 128 -23.90 5.39 22.44
CA ILE A 128 -25.34 5.10 22.56
C ILE A 128 -25.57 4.69 24.02
N GLU A 129 -26.30 5.49 24.77
CA GLU A 129 -26.69 5.16 26.15
C GLU A 129 -27.89 4.21 26.12
N LEU A 130 -27.76 3.07 26.78
CA LEU A 130 -28.84 2.12 26.95
C LEU A 130 -29.53 2.27 28.31
N ARG A 131 -30.76 1.83 28.38
CA ARG A 131 -31.50 1.68 29.65
C ARG A 131 -30.81 0.61 30.52
N LYS A 132 -31.07 0.70 31.84
CA LYS A 132 -30.49 -0.22 32.80
C LYS A 132 -30.86 -1.70 32.56
N ASP A 133 -32.07 -1.92 32.06
CA ASP A 133 -32.65 -3.26 31.87
C ASP A 133 -32.39 -3.79 30.43
N ALA A 134 -31.69 -3.04 29.59
CA ALA A 134 -31.37 -3.44 28.23
C ALA A 134 -30.25 -4.46 28.19
N ASP A 135 -30.34 -5.43 27.27
CA ASP A 135 -29.27 -6.35 26.95
C ASP A 135 -28.36 -5.76 25.87
N PRO A 136 -27.11 -5.37 26.23
CA PRO A 136 -26.22 -4.68 25.30
C PRO A 136 -25.81 -5.57 24.10
N GLU A 137 -25.67 -6.88 24.29
CA GLU A 137 -25.22 -7.80 23.23
C GLU A 137 -26.33 -7.98 22.20
N ASN A 138 -27.57 -8.21 22.63
CA ASN A 138 -28.71 -8.29 21.73
C ASN A 138 -28.95 -6.98 20.99
N PHE A 139 -28.78 -5.84 21.66
CA PHE A 139 -28.87 -4.54 21.03
C PHE A 139 -27.83 -4.34 19.92
N VAL A 140 -26.57 -4.67 20.16
CA VAL A 140 -25.51 -4.58 19.15
C VAL A 140 -25.77 -5.53 17.99
N ASN A 141 -26.22 -6.75 18.25
CA ASN A 141 -26.61 -7.68 17.20
C ASN A 141 -27.76 -7.16 16.33
N MET A 142 -28.70 -6.44 16.93
CA MET A 142 -29.77 -5.75 16.19
C MET A 142 -29.21 -4.61 15.34
N LEU A 143 -28.27 -3.82 15.86
CA LEU A 143 -27.61 -2.75 15.09
C LEU A 143 -26.90 -3.31 13.85
N TYR A 144 -26.15 -4.41 13.98
CA TYR A 144 -25.51 -5.06 12.84
C TYR A 144 -26.50 -5.52 11.78
N LYS A 145 -27.69 -6.02 12.18
CA LYS A 145 -28.71 -6.51 11.25
C LYS A 145 -29.56 -5.43 10.62
N LYS A 146 -29.75 -4.29 11.28
CA LYS A 146 -30.71 -3.24 10.87
C LYS A 146 -30.08 -1.96 10.39
N THR A 147 -28.78 -1.79 10.60
CA THR A 147 -28.05 -0.58 10.21
C THR A 147 -26.81 -0.93 9.40
N ARG A 148 -26.12 0.10 8.88
CA ARG A 148 -24.85 -0.07 8.17
C ARG A 148 -23.63 -0.30 9.06
N LEU A 149 -23.83 -0.59 10.35
CA LEU A 149 -22.71 -0.94 11.23
C LEU A 149 -22.07 -2.27 10.82
N GLU A 150 -22.79 -3.11 10.09
CA GLU A 150 -22.25 -4.19 9.27
C GLU A 150 -22.61 -3.90 7.81
N ASP A 151 -21.60 -3.85 6.95
CA ASP A 151 -21.82 -3.55 5.53
C ASP A 151 -20.85 -4.36 4.66
N THR A 152 -21.16 -4.43 3.38
CA THR A 152 -20.38 -5.19 2.41
C THR A 152 -19.53 -4.23 1.56
N PHE A 153 -18.23 -4.47 1.52
CA PHE A 153 -17.28 -3.75 0.68
C PHE A 153 -16.94 -4.59 -0.54
N GLY A 154 -17.17 -4.04 -1.74
CA GLY A 154 -16.78 -4.67 -3.00
C GLY A 154 -15.29 -4.46 -3.25
N VAL A 155 -14.54 -5.55 -3.38
CA VAL A 155 -13.12 -5.54 -3.73
C VAL A 155 -12.97 -5.67 -5.23
N ASN A 156 -12.16 -4.80 -5.82
CA ASN A 156 -11.69 -4.90 -7.19
C ASN A 156 -10.23 -4.43 -7.22
N MET A 157 -9.31 -5.38 -7.34
CA MET A 157 -7.88 -5.12 -7.33
C MET A 157 -7.42 -4.79 -8.76
N LEU A 158 -7.85 -3.60 -9.23
CA LEU A 158 -7.47 -3.07 -10.54
C LEU A 158 -6.08 -2.47 -10.47
N ALA A 159 -5.16 -2.95 -11.30
CA ALA A 159 -3.81 -2.43 -11.42
C ALA A 159 -3.45 -2.21 -12.90
N ILE A 160 -2.45 -1.36 -13.15
CA ILE A 160 -1.91 -1.16 -14.50
C ILE A 160 -0.66 -2.02 -14.63
N ALA A 161 -0.72 -3.04 -15.47
CA ALA A 161 0.41 -3.87 -15.84
C ALA A 161 0.66 -3.76 -17.35
N ASN A 162 1.92 -3.59 -17.75
CA ASN A 162 2.30 -3.46 -19.16
C ASN A 162 1.50 -2.40 -19.95
N GLY A 163 1.14 -1.29 -19.27
CA GLY A 163 0.37 -0.19 -19.84
C GLY A 163 -1.13 -0.44 -20.01
N ARG A 164 -1.67 -1.54 -19.48
CA ARG A 164 -3.09 -1.87 -19.54
C ARG A 164 -3.67 -2.06 -18.14
N PRO A 165 -4.91 -1.57 -17.89
CA PRO A 165 -5.61 -1.85 -16.65
C PRO A 165 -6.13 -3.29 -16.65
N GLU A 166 -5.76 -4.05 -15.64
CA GLU A 166 -6.18 -5.44 -15.46
C GLU A 166 -6.56 -5.69 -14.01
N THR A 167 -7.60 -6.50 -13.78
CA THR A 167 -7.93 -6.98 -12.43
C THR A 167 -7.05 -8.18 -12.14
N MET A 168 -6.28 -8.09 -11.06
CA MET A 168 -5.22 -9.04 -10.75
C MET A 168 -5.32 -9.54 -9.32
N GLY A 169 -5.00 -10.81 -9.11
CA GLY A 169 -4.81 -11.36 -7.78
C GLY A 169 -3.56 -10.83 -7.08
N LEU A 170 -3.44 -11.04 -5.78
CA LEU A 170 -2.33 -10.54 -4.96
C LEU A 170 -0.97 -11.00 -5.49
N LYS A 171 -0.81 -12.29 -5.77
CA LYS A 171 0.44 -12.84 -6.32
C LYS A 171 0.80 -12.21 -7.66
N GLN A 172 -0.18 -11.99 -8.52
CA GLN A 172 0.03 -11.38 -9.84
C GLN A 172 0.50 -9.93 -9.73
N ILE A 173 -0.09 -9.14 -8.80
CA ILE A 173 0.33 -7.76 -8.54
C ILE A 173 1.77 -7.73 -8.02
N ILE A 174 2.11 -8.60 -7.07
CA ILE A 174 3.47 -8.70 -6.54
C ILE A 174 4.46 -9.07 -7.65
N LYS A 175 4.12 -10.07 -8.48
CA LYS A 175 4.93 -10.48 -9.62
C LYS A 175 5.17 -9.31 -10.58
N ALA A 176 4.10 -8.66 -11.03
CA ALA A 176 4.20 -7.54 -11.97
C ALA A 176 5.07 -6.39 -11.42
N ASN A 177 4.97 -6.11 -10.11
CA ASN A 177 5.81 -5.11 -9.45
C ASN A 177 7.28 -5.53 -9.44
N VAL A 178 7.58 -6.77 -9.07
CA VAL A 178 8.96 -7.30 -9.04
C VAL A 178 9.59 -7.28 -10.43
N ASP A 179 8.86 -7.75 -11.44
CA ASP A 179 9.31 -7.76 -12.84
C ASP A 179 9.62 -6.33 -13.33
N PHE A 180 8.74 -5.37 -13.02
CA PHE A 180 8.96 -3.96 -13.35
C PHE A 180 10.18 -3.37 -12.62
N GLN A 181 10.36 -3.66 -11.34
CA GLN A 181 11.54 -3.20 -10.58
C GLN A 181 12.84 -3.78 -11.15
N PHE A 182 12.80 -5.02 -11.60
CA PHE A 182 13.95 -5.68 -12.23
C PHE A 182 14.29 -5.02 -13.58
N GLU A 183 13.28 -4.72 -14.40
CA GLU A 183 13.46 -4.00 -15.67
C GLU A 183 14.08 -2.62 -15.44
N VAL A 184 13.52 -1.84 -14.51
CA VAL A 184 14.02 -0.49 -14.18
C VAL A 184 15.45 -0.54 -13.66
N ALA A 185 15.75 -1.49 -12.76
CA ALA A 185 17.10 -1.66 -12.23
C ALA A 185 18.09 -2.04 -13.34
N THR A 186 17.74 -2.99 -14.20
CA THR A 186 18.56 -3.41 -15.34
C THR A 186 18.86 -2.22 -16.25
N ARG A 187 17.84 -1.45 -16.64
CA ARG A 187 18.01 -0.25 -17.47
C ARG A 187 18.92 0.80 -16.82
N LYS A 188 18.74 1.02 -15.52
CA LYS A 188 19.57 1.94 -14.75
C LYS A 188 21.04 1.52 -14.77
N TYR A 189 21.33 0.26 -14.44
CA TYR A 189 22.71 -0.21 -14.36
C TYR A 189 23.36 -0.38 -15.72
N THR A 190 22.63 -0.71 -16.78
CA THR A 190 23.13 -0.69 -18.15
C THR A 190 23.58 0.69 -18.57
N ASN A 191 22.77 1.74 -18.28
CA ASN A 191 23.15 3.13 -18.59
C ASN A 191 24.34 3.59 -17.76
N LEU A 192 24.43 3.21 -16.49
CA LEU A 192 25.60 3.54 -15.65
C LEU A 192 26.85 2.85 -16.15
N LEU A 193 26.76 1.58 -16.52
CA LEU A 193 27.88 0.82 -17.06
C LEU A 193 28.41 1.45 -18.35
N ALA A 194 27.52 1.82 -19.28
CA ALA A 194 27.93 2.49 -20.51
C ALA A 194 28.70 3.80 -20.25
N LYS A 195 28.21 4.64 -19.30
CA LYS A 195 28.91 5.86 -18.91
C LYS A 195 30.28 5.62 -18.29
N GLU A 196 30.41 4.62 -17.44
CA GLU A 196 31.70 4.30 -16.82
C GLU A 196 32.66 3.65 -17.81
N GLN A 197 32.18 2.90 -18.80
CA GLN A 197 32.98 2.40 -19.90
C GLN A 197 33.55 3.55 -20.76
N GLU A 198 32.72 4.52 -21.14
CA GLU A 198 33.13 5.71 -21.86
C GLU A 198 34.22 6.49 -21.08
N ARG A 199 34.00 6.69 -19.77
CA ARG A 199 35.00 7.35 -18.91
C ARG A 199 36.32 6.57 -18.86
N LYS A 200 36.24 5.26 -18.76
CA LYS A 200 37.41 4.38 -18.76
C LYS A 200 38.21 4.52 -20.05
N GLU A 201 37.55 4.47 -21.22
CA GLU A 201 38.19 4.67 -22.52
C GLU A 201 38.93 6.01 -22.62
N ILE A 202 38.29 7.08 -22.17
CA ILE A 202 38.93 8.41 -22.13
C ILE A 202 40.18 8.41 -21.23
N GLN A 203 40.06 7.81 -20.03
CA GLN A 203 41.20 7.74 -19.09
C GLN A 203 42.34 6.90 -19.63
N GLU A 204 42.03 5.74 -20.24
CA GLU A 204 43.03 4.89 -20.88
C GLU A 204 43.71 5.59 -22.04
N GLY A 205 42.96 6.37 -22.83
CA GLY A 205 43.51 7.21 -23.89
C GLY A 205 44.48 8.29 -23.36
N LEU A 206 44.08 8.94 -22.25
CA LEU A 206 44.93 9.95 -21.59
C LEU A 206 46.22 9.31 -21.02
N ILE A 207 46.14 8.14 -20.40
CA ILE A 207 47.32 7.40 -19.89
C ILE A 207 48.30 7.10 -21.05
N LYS A 208 47.75 6.59 -22.18
CA LYS A 208 48.58 6.30 -23.36
C LYS A 208 49.24 7.57 -23.90
N ALA A 209 48.49 8.68 -23.95
CA ALA A 209 49.06 9.98 -24.39
C ALA A 209 50.14 10.46 -23.44
N CYS A 210 49.96 10.36 -22.11
CA CYS A 210 50.99 10.72 -21.13
C CYS A 210 52.25 9.89 -21.27
N ASN A 211 52.14 8.60 -21.57
CA ASN A 211 53.30 7.71 -21.73
C ASN A 211 54.15 8.05 -22.97
N VAL A 212 53.59 8.71 -23.96
CA VAL A 212 54.31 9.13 -25.19
C VAL A 212 54.54 10.65 -25.28
N ILE A 213 54.25 11.37 -24.20
CA ILE A 213 54.31 12.85 -24.20
C ILE A 213 55.70 13.38 -24.51
N ASP A 214 56.75 12.73 -24.01
CA ASP A 214 58.13 13.13 -24.26
C ASP A 214 58.49 13.03 -25.75
N LEU A 215 58.02 11.93 -26.40
CA LEU A 215 58.19 11.70 -27.82
C LEU A 215 57.44 12.80 -28.63
N VAL A 216 56.23 13.16 -28.22
CA VAL A 216 55.43 14.22 -28.84
C VAL A 216 56.11 15.54 -28.69
N ILE A 217 56.69 15.87 -27.54
CA ILE A 217 57.43 17.10 -27.28
C ILE A 217 58.70 17.17 -28.16
N GLU A 218 59.40 16.06 -28.32
CA GLU A 218 60.60 15.99 -29.17
C GLU A 218 60.24 16.25 -30.62
N ILE A 219 59.16 15.63 -31.15
CA ILE A 219 58.64 15.85 -32.51
C ILE A 219 58.25 17.32 -32.70
N LEU A 220 57.53 17.92 -31.78
CA LEU A 220 57.11 19.33 -31.85
C LEU A 220 58.28 20.28 -31.82
N ARG A 221 59.31 20.06 -30.99
CA ARG A 221 60.53 20.86 -30.92
C ARG A 221 61.40 20.73 -32.16
N GLY A 222 61.37 19.58 -32.79
CA GLY A 222 62.11 19.32 -34.03
C GLY A 222 61.44 19.81 -35.28
N SER A 223 60.15 20.17 -35.25
CA SER A 223 59.39 20.66 -36.39
C SER A 223 59.59 22.16 -36.58
N LYS A 224 60.20 22.53 -37.71
CA LYS A 224 60.41 23.93 -38.05
C LYS A 224 59.19 24.63 -38.66
N ASP A 225 58.14 23.88 -39.02
CA ASP A 225 56.95 24.38 -39.68
C ASP A 225 55.70 23.63 -39.21
N LEU A 226 54.53 24.28 -39.14
CA LEU A 226 53.23 23.69 -38.81
C LEU A 226 52.82 22.60 -39.79
N SER A 227 53.25 22.64 -41.05
CA SER A 227 52.96 21.64 -42.07
C SER A 227 53.67 20.28 -41.78
N LEU A 228 54.77 20.27 -41.10
CA LEU A 228 55.48 19.04 -40.69
C LEU A 228 54.80 18.29 -39.53
N ILE A 229 54.00 18.99 -38.72
CA ILE A 229 53.22 18.43 -37.64
C ILE A 229 52.11 17.52 -38.23
N HIS A 230 51.51 17.89 -39.32
CA HIS A 230 50.49 17.10 -40.01
C HIS A 230 51.06 15.86 -40.74
N ILE A 231 52.30 15.89 -41.14
CA ILE A 231 52.98 14.76 -41.78
C ILE A 231 53.37 13.68 -40.75
N SER A 232 53.56 14.08 -39.51
CA SER A 232 53.84 13.15 -38.37
C SER A 232 52.59 12.64 -37.68
N GLU A 233 51.40 12.88 -38.24
CA GLU A 233 50.17 12.25 -37.77
C GLU A 233 50.32 10.70 -37.81
N PRO A 234 50.23 10.02 -36.69
CA PRO A 234 50.53 8.60 -36.64
C PRO A 234 49.36 7.78 -37.16
N THR A 235 49.28 7.62 -38.48
CA THR A 235 48.54 6.54 -39.12
C THR A 235 49.03 5.15 -38.67
N ARG A 236 49.98 5.07 -37.73
CA ARG A 236 50.60 3.88 -37.17
C ARG A 236 50.37 3.64 -35.68
N LEU A 237 49.47 4.40 -35.03
CA LEU A 237 49.13 4.22 -33.59
C LEU A 237 47.72 3.71 -33.37
N LEU A 238 47.11 3.07 -34.37
CA LEU A 238 45.89 2.25 -34.23
C LEU A 238 46.25 0.78 -34.37
#